data_8b92b277e71337ec4138b7f41cb3ff4a
#
_entry.id   8b92b277e71337ec4138b7f41cb3ff4a
#
_cell.length_a   1.000
_cell.length_b   1.000
_cell.length_c   1.000
_cell.angle_alpha   90.00
_cell.angle_beta   90.00
_cell.angle_gamma   90.00
#
_symmetry.space_group_name_H-M   'P 1'
#
loop_
_entity.id
_entity.type
_entity.pdbx_description
1 polymer ?
#
loop_
_entity_poly.entity_id
_entity_poly.type
_entity_poly.pdbx_seq_one_letter_code
_entity_poly.pdbx_strand_id
1 'polypeptide(L)'
;LGEHRILRLGETLSAAVRALPRLWRGACGAIVLAAVVWSLKPLATGPAGLIWAACALASTLVLAGALARIAITDDLAAARRLGLGPVGLQCGRPEVRLLGAGLLCAIFLAMILSVVALVLLAVFGMAELNAQAIEMRQWSAVGPAWKLILLAVVTTFALFAVIALAVRLSLFAPATIGRGQMVSLQSMSIARGGFWPLLVGLVVTAAPKIALVLLWGAGLLSGAAGWIVFAVVLTGLQAPLTIAFVGAAYRRLDA
;
A
#
# COMPACT_ATOMS: atom_id res chain seq x y z
N LEU A 1 -3.71 31.62 -8.59
CA LEU A 1 -3.38 31.25 -7.21
C LEU A 1 -4.49 30.31 -6.75
N GLY A 2 -4.32 28.98 -6.97
CA GLY A 2 -5.32 27.98 -6.56
C GLY A 2 -5.40 27.94 -5.04
N GLU A 3 -6.61 28.02 -4.51
CA GLU A 3 -6.89 27.69 -3.11
C GLU A 3 -6.31 26.32 -2.81
N HIS A 4 -5.32 26.26 -1.93
CA HIS A 4 -4.82 24.98 -1.40
C HIS A 4 -5.94 24.29 -0.66
N ARG A 5 -6.65 23.37 -1.34
CA ARG A 5 -7.68 22.56 -0.71
C ARG A 5 -7.05 21.69 0.36
N ILE A 6 -7.28 22.04 1.62
CA ILE A 6 -6.76 21.32 2.78
C ILE A 6 -7.54 20.01 2.91
N LEU A 7 -6.85 18.88 2.82
CA LEU A 7 -7.44 17.57 3.05
C LEU A 7 -7.86 17.43 4.53
N ARG A 8 -9.17 17.39 4.80
CA ARG A 8 -9.71 17.18 6.16
C ARG A 8 -9.79 15.68 6.44
N LEU A 9 -8.90 15.19 7.31
CA LEU A 9 -8.74 13.77 7.62
C LEU A 9 -10.05 13.10 8.04
N GLY A 10 -10.76 13.68 9.02
CA GLY A 10 -11.99 13.08 9.57
C GLY A 10 -13.10 12.91 8.52
N GLU A 11 -13.28 13.91 7.67
CA GLU A 11 -14.27 13.86 6.57
C GLU A 11 -13.87 12.83 5.51
N THR A 12 -12.59 12.71 5.21
CA THR A 12 -12.08 11.74 4.22
C THR A 12 -12.21 10.31 4.74
N LEU A 13 -11.88 10.06 6.01
CA LEU A 13 -12.07 8.76 6.65
C LEU A 13 -13.55 8.39 6.74
N SER A 14 -14.43 9.32 7.14
CA SER A 14 -15.87 9.05 7.20
C SER A 14 -16.46 8.76 5.81
N ALA A 15 -15.98 9.44 4.78
CA ALA A 15 -16.36 9.16 3.39
C ALA A 15 -15.87 7.77 2.95
N ALA A 16 -14.65 7.38 3.33
CA ALA A 16 -14.12 6.06 3.05
C ALA A 16 -14.95 4.95 3.70
N VAL A 17 -15.26 5.08 4.98
CA VAL A 17 -16.08 4.09 5.71
C VAL A 17 -17.49 3.99 5.11
N ARG A 18 -18.13 5.13 4.79
CA ARG A 18 -19.46 5.13 4.13
C ARG A 18 -19.45 4.50 2.74
N ALA A 19 -18.30 4.50 2.05
CA ALA A 19 -18.16 3.86 0.74
C ALA A 19 -18.01 2.33 0.82
N LEU A 20 -17.62 1.75 1.97
CA LEU A 20 -17.36 0.31 2.11
C LEU A 20 -18.51 -0.59 1.64
N PRO A 21 -19.80 -0.38 2.03
CA PRO A 21 -20.88 -1.25 1.57
C PRO A 21 -21.03 -1.26 0.04
N ARG A 22 -20.78 -0.11 -0.60
CA ARG A 22 -20.81 0.03 -2.06
C ARG A 22 -19.62 -0.71 -2.71
N LEU A 23 -18.44 -0.61 -2.13
CA LEU A 23 -17.23 -1.33 -2.58
C LEU A 23 -17.44 -2.85 -2.49
N TRP A 24 -17.96 -3.34 -1.37
CA TRP A 24 -18.25 -4.75 -1.20
C TRP A 24 -19.27 -5.28 -2.21
N ARG A 25 -20.38 -4.54 -2.42
CA ARG A 25 -21.42 -4.95 -3.40
C ARG A 25 -20.90 -4.91 -4.83
N GLY A 26 -20.11 -3.91 -5.19
CA GLY A 26 -19.63 -3.73 -6.56
C GLY A 26 -18.43 -4.60 -6.93
N ALA A 27 -17.60 -5.00 -5.95
CA ALA A 27 -16.38 -5.77 -6.16
C ALA A 27 -16.39 -7.14 -5.48
N CYS A 28 -17.56 -7.68 -5.08
CA CYS A 28 -17.64 -8.92 -4.30
C CYS A 28 -16.93 -10.09 -4.99
N GLY A 29 -17.09 -10.28 -6.30
CA GLY A 29 -16.42 -11.35 -7.02
C GLY A 29 -14.91 -11.18 -7.07
N ALA A 30 -14.41 -9.94 -7.26
CA ALA A 30 -12.98 -9.67 -7.24
C ALA A 30 -12.39 -9.88 -5.84
N ILE A 31 -13.12 -9.52 -4.78
CA ILE A 31 -12.71 -9.77 -3.39
C ILE A 31 -12.62 -11.27 -3.10
N VAL A 32 -13.66 -12.04 -3.47
CA VAL A 32 -13.67 -13.48 -3.26
C VAL A 32 -12.56 -14.16 -4.07
N LEU A 33 -12.39 -13.79 -5.35
CA LEU A 33 -11.31 -14.32 -6.18
C LEU A 33 -9.95 -14.07 -5.54
N ALA A 34 -9.67 -12.84 -5.13
CA ALA A 34 -8.41 -12.50 -4.48
C ALA A 34 -8.23 -13.25 -3.14
N ALA A 35 -9.28 -13.32 -2.30
CA ALA A 35 -9.25 -14.05 -1.05
C ALA A 35 -8.90 -15.53 -1.26
N VAL A 36 -9.54 -16.19 -2.22
CA VAL A 36 -9.27 -17.60 -2.54
C VAL A 36 -7.84 -17.78 -3.03
N VAL A 37 -7.40 -17.00 -4.02
CA VAL A 37 -6.05 -17.12 -4.57
C VAL A 37 -4.98 -16.88 -3.50
N TRP A 38 -5.13 -15.87 -2.66
CA TRP A 38 -4.19 -15.59 -1.57
C TRP A 38 -4.22 -16.68 -0.49
N SER A 39 -5.37 -17.28 -0.21
CA SER A 39 -5.50 -18.39 0.75
C SER A 39 -4.78 -19.67 0.31
N LEU A 40 -4.53 -19.84 -0.99
CA LEU A 40 -3.81 -21.00 -1.53
C LEU A 40 -2.27 -20.92 -1.36
N LYS A 41 -1.73 -19.83 -0.84
CA LYS A 41 -0.26 -19.66 -0.62
C LYS A 41 0.40 -20.84 0.10
N PRO A 42 -0.18 -21.41 1.18
CA PRO A 42 0.46 -22.52 1.89
C PRO A 42 0.64 -23.80 1.05
N LEU A 43 -0.17 -23.96 -0.01
CA LEU A 43 -0.10 -25.11 -0.92
C LEU A 43 0.88 -24.87 -2.09
N ALA A 44 1.33 -23.63 -2.29
CA ALA A 44 2.18 -23.24 -3.41
C ALA A 44 3.66 -23.39 -3.06
N THR A 45 4.20 -24.60 -3.25
CA THR A 45 5.60 -24.94 -3.03
C THR A 45 6.32 -25.21 -4.36
N GLY A 46 7.63 -25.00 -4.42
CA GLY A 46 8.42 -25.25 -5.63
C GLY A 46 7.91 -24.46 -6.86
N PRO A 47 7.82 -25.08 -8.04
CA PRO A 47 7.38 -24.40 -9.27
C PRO A 47 5.93 -23.90 -9.19
N ALA A 48 5.05 -24.53 -8.40
CA ALA A 48 3.69 -24.06 -8.16
C ALA A 48 3.67 -22.67 -7.48
N GLY A 49 4.73 -22.30 -6.80
CA GLY A 49 4.89 -20.97 -6.21
C GLY A 49 4.92 -19.84 -7.25
N LEU A 50 5.53 -20.07 -8.42
CA LEU A 50 5.54 -19.08 -9.52
C LEU A 50 4.16 -18.91 -10.14
N ILE A 51 3.43 -20.01 -10.35
CA ILE A 51 2.07 -19.98 -10.87
C ILE A 51 1.17 -19.25 -9.90
N TRP A 52 1.26 -19.59 -8.61
CA TRP A 52 0.53 -18.87 -7.56
C TRP A 52 0.85 -17.37 -7.56
N ALA A 53 2.12 -16.99 -7.65
CA ALA A 53 2.52 -15.57 -7.65
C ALA A 53 1.90 -14.81 -8.83
N ALA A 54 1.87 -15.42 -10.03
CA ALA A 54 1.23 -14.83 -11.20
C ALA A 54 -0.29 -14.68 -11.00
N CYS A 55 -0.96 -15.71 -10.48
CA CYS A 55 -2.39 -15.66 -10.16
C CYS A 55 -2.69 -14.63 -9.06
N ALA A 56 -1.86 -14.55 -8.02
CA ALA A 56 -1.99 -13.57 -6.94
C ALA A 56 -1.82 -12.13 -7.45
N LEU A 57 -0.85 -11.89 -8.32
CA LEU A 57 -0.68 -10.59 -8.98
C LEU A 57 -1.91 -10.23 -9.82
N ALA A 58 -2.36 -11.14 -10.68
CA ALA A 58 -3.51 -10.92 -11.55
C ALA A 58 -4.80 -10.64 -10.73
N SER A 59 -5.08 -11.44 -9.70
CA SER A 59 -6.25 -11.25 -8.84
C SER A 59 -6.18 -9.93 -8.06
N THR A 60 -4.99 -9.54 -7.60
CA THR A 60 -4.78 -8.26 -6.91
C THR A 60 -4.99 -7.07 -7.86
N LEU A 61 -4.55 -7.15 -9.12
CA LEU A 61 -4.78 -6.12 -10.13
C LEU A 61 -6.26 -5.96 -10.45
N VAL A 62 -6.98 -7.08 -10.63
CA VAL A 62 -8.43 -7.07 -10.86
C VAL A 62 -9.14 -6.42 -9.67
N LEU A 63 -8.79 -6.81 -8.45
CA LEU A 63 -9.34 -6.24 -7.22
C LEU A 63 -9.05 -4.74 -7.11
N ALA A 64 -7.80 -4.33 -7.28
CA ALA A 64 -7.40 -2.93 -7.18
C ALA A 64 -8.09 -2.08 -8.25
N GLY A 65 -8.20 -2.59 -9.48
CA GLY A 65 -8.91 -1.94 -10.57
C GLY A 65 -10.40 -1.75 -10.30
N ALA A 66 -11.08 -2.78 -9.77
CA ALA A 66 -12.49 -2.71 -9.38
C ALA A 66 -12.72 -1.69 -8.27
N LEU A 67 -11.97 -1.83 -7.18
CA LEU A 67 -12.10 -0.96 -6.01
C LEU A 67 -11.79 0.50 -6.35
N ALA A 68 -10.77 0.77 -7.17
CA ALA A 68 -10.41 2.13 -7.54
C ALA A 68 -11.50 2.81 -8.39
N ARG A 69 -12.13 2.09 -9.36
CA ARG A 69 -13.26 2.64 -10.13
C ARG A 69 -14.44 3.02 -9.24
N ILE A 70 -14.79 2.16 -8.28
CA ILE A 70 -15.90 2.41 -7.36
C ILE A 70 -15.55 3.55 -6.39
N ALA A 71 -14.27 3.64 -5.95
CA ALA A 71 -13.84 4.66 -5.01
C ALA A 71 -13.82 6.08 -5.59
N ILE A 72 -13.51 6.22 -6.89
CA ILE A 72 -13.47 7.54 -7.56
C ILE A 72 -14.82 7.99 -8.10
N THR A 73 -15.85 7.14 -8.10
CA THR A 73 -17.20 7.44 -8.60
C THR A 73 -18.20 7.54 -7.45
N ASP A 74 -19.32 8.24 -7.72
CA ASP A 74 -20.37 8.41 -6.72
C ASP A 74 -21.36 7.25 -6.69
N ASP A 75 -21.53 6.55 -7.80
CA ASP A 75 -22.42 5.40 -7.93
C ASP A 75 -21.80 4.23 -8.73
N LEU A 76 -22.46 3.06 -8.66
CA LEU A 76 -22.04 1.87 -9.40
C LEU A 76 -22.29 1.97 -10.92
N ALA A 77 -23.25 2.79 -11.34
CA ALA A 77 -23.52 3.01 -12.75
C ALA A 77 -22.38 3.79 -13.40
N ALA A 78 -21.90 4.85 -12.73
CA ALA A 78 -20.70 5.58 -13.18
C ALA A 78 -19.45 4.68 -13.20
N ALA A 79 -19.27 3.82 -12.19
CA ALA A 79 -18.16 2.86 -12.17
C ALA A 79 -18.21 1.87 -13.35
N ARG A 80 -19.42 1.42 -13.73
CA ARG A 80 -19.62 0.57 -14.92
C ARG A 80 -19.27 1.29 -16.22
N ARG A 81 -19.55 2.59 -16.34
CA ARG A 81 -19.12 3.40 -17.48
C ARG A 81 -17.59 3.50 -17.61
N LEU A 82 -16.89 3.42 -16.49
CA LEU A 82 -15.43 3.33 -16.44
C LEU A 82 -14.90 1.90 -16.70
N GLY A 83 -15.78 0.95 -17.08
CA GLY A 83 -15.42 -0.42 -17.40
C GLY A 83 -15.38 -1.36 -16.20
N LEU A 84 -16.15 -1.09 -15.14
CA LEU A 84 -16.36 -2.06 -14.08
C LEU A 84 -17.16 -3.25 -14.61
N GLY A 85 -16.57 -4.44 -14.59
CA GLY A 85 -17.21 -5.68 -15.00
C GLY A 85 -18.28 -6.17 -14.01
N PRO A 86 -19.05 -7.20 -14.39
CA PRO A 86 -20.00 -7.82 -13.50
C PRO A 86 -19.27 -8.34 -12.26
N VAL A 87 -19.82 -8.03 -11.07
CA VAL A 87 -19.26 -8.44 -9.76
C VAL A 87 -17.82 -7.95 -9.50
N GLY A 88 -17.35 -6.95 -10.28
CA GLY A 88 -15.99 -6.43 -10.19
C GLY A 88 -14.92 -7.27 -10.90
N LEU A 89 -15.32 -8.27 -11.69
CA LEU A 89 -14.40 -9.08 -12.48
C LEU A 89 -14.22 -8.42 -13.85
N GLN A 90 -13.06 -7.86 -14.09
CA GLN A 90 -12.68 -7.26 -15.35
C GLN A 90 -11.21 -7.51 -15.65
N CYS A 91 -10.91 -7.64 -16.95
CA CYS A 91 -9.55 -7.70 -17.46
C CYS A 91 -9.51 -6.91 -18.78
N GLY A 92 -8.73 -5.83 -18.83
CA GLY A 92 -8.68 -5.00 -20.01
C GLY A 92 -7.52 -4.00 -20.00
N ARG A 93 -7.55 -3.07 -20.96
CA ARG A 93 -6.51 -2.03 -21.09
C ARG A 93 -6.27 -1.20 -19.81
N PRO A 94 -7.29 -0.86 -18.99
CA PRO A 94 -7.05 -0.15 -17.74
C PRO A 94 -6.23 -0.93 -16.71
N GLU A 95 -6.42 -2.26 -16.63
CA GLU A 95 -5.65 -3.13 -15.74
C GLU A 95 -4.18 -3.21 -16.16
N VAL A 96 -3.92 -3.28 -17.47
CA VAL A 96 -2.54 -3.25 -18.01
C VAL A 96 -1.88 -1.91 -17.71
N ARG A 97 -2.60 -0.80 -17.82
CA ARG A 97 -2.08 0.53 -17.44
C ARG A 97 -1.82 0.63 -15.94
N LEU A 98 -2.70 0.07 -15.11
CA LEU A 98 -2.52 0.02 -13.67
C LEU A 98 -1.29 -0.82 -13.30
N LEU A 99 -1.10 -1.98 -13.95
CA LEU A 99 0.10 -2.80 -13.82
C LEU A 99 1.35 -2.01 -14.20
N GLY A 100 1.35 -1.35 -15.35
CA GLY A 100 2.49 -0.55 -15.83
C GLY A 100 2.81 0.60 -14.88
N ALA A 101 1.81 1.35 -14.41
CA ALA A 101 1.99 2.42 -13.44
C ALA A 101 2.51 1.89 -12.10
N GLY A 102 1.96 0.78 -11.61
CA GLY A 102 2.41 0.13 -10.38
C GLY A 102 3.84 -0.40 -10.49
N LEU A 103 4.20 -1.00 -11.62
CA LEU A 103 5.57 -1.47 -11.88
C LEU A 103 6.57 -0.31 -11.91
N LEU A 104 6.25 0.78 -12.58
CA LEU A 104 7.09 1.98 -12.59
C LEU A 104 7.27 2.57 -11.17
N CYS A 105 6.19 2.65 -10.40
CA CYS A 105 6.27 3.09 -9.00
C CYS A 105 7.12 2.14 -8.16
N ALA A 106 6.99 0.82 -8.36
CA ALA A 106 7.75 -0.19 -7.63
C ALA A 106 9.24 -0.14 -8.00
N ILE A 107 9.59 -0.03 -9.28
CA ILE A 107 10.99 0.10 -9.74
C ILE A 107 11.60 1.39 -9.17
N PHE A 108 10.88 2.50 -9.23
CA PHE A 108 11.36 3.77 -8.69
C PHE A 108 11.58 3.69 -7.17
N LEU A 109 10.64 3.10 -6.44
CA LEU A 109 10.77 2.90 -5.00
C LEU A 109 11.93 1.94 -4.65
N ALA A 110 12.10 0.85 -5.41
CA ALA A 110 13.20 -0.08 -5.24
C ALA A 110 14.56 0.58 -5.48
N MET A 111 14.66 1.43 -6.51
CA MET A 111 15.88 2.21 -6.79
C MET A 111 16.22 3.15 -5.62
N ILE A 112 15.24 3.88 -5.09
CA ILE A 112 15.45 4.75 -3.92
C ILE A 112 15.83 3.94 -2.68
N LEU A 113 15.15 2.82 -2.43
CA LEU A 113 15.48 1.92 -1.32
C LEU A 113 16.90 1.37 -1.42
N SER A 114 17.36 1.01 -2.63
CA SER A 114 18.73 0.56 -2.86
C SER A 114 19.75 1.64 -2.54
N VAL A 115 19.50 2.88 -2.98
CA VAL A 115 20.38 4.02 -2.67
C VAL A 115 20.40 4.28 -1.15
N VAL A 116 19.24 4.31 -0.51
CA VAL A 116 19.12 4.49 0.94
C VAL A 116 19.86 3.37 1.69
N ALA A 117 19.71 2.12 1.27
CA ALA A 117 20.41 0.99 1.87
C ALA A 117 21.94 1.10 1.74
N LEU A 118 22.43 1.50 0.57
CA LEU A 118 23.85 1.74 0.34
C LEU A 118 24.41 2.89 1.20
N VAL A 119 23.68 3.99 1.30
CA VAL A 119 24.06 5.12 2.17
C VAL A 119 24.09 4.70 3.63
N LEU A 120 23.07 3.99 4.11
CA LEU A 120 23.05 3.48 5.48
C LEU A 120 24.19 2.50 5.72
N LEU A 121 24.45 1.58 4.80
CA LEU A 121 25.54 0.63 4.90
C LEU A 121 26.90 1.36 5.00
N ALA A 122 27.13 2.39 4.17
CA ALA A 122 28.34 3.19 4.22
C ALA A 122 28.49 3.93 5.55
N VAL A 123 27.40 4.56 6.04
CA VAL A 123 27.41 5.28 7.34
C VAL A 123 27.66 4.31 8.51
N PHE A 124 27.02 3.13 8.48
CA PHE A 124 27.25 2.09 9.49
C PHE A 124 28.69 1.56 9.44
N GLY A 125 29.24 1.33 8.24
CA GLY A 125 30.61 0.88 8.06
C GLY A 125 31.65 1.89 8.56
N MET A 126 31.45 3.18 8.28
CA MET A 126 32.34 4.25 8.78
C MET A 126 32.22 4.52 10.28
N ALA A 127 31.12 4.11 10.90
CA ALA A 127 30.92 4.29 12.33
C ALA A 127 31.81 3.39 13.20
N GLU A 128 32.39 2.32 12.62
CA GLU A 128 33.24 1.34 13.33
C GLU A 128 32.58 0.82 14.62
N LEU A 129 31.31 0.49 14.54
CA LEU A 129 30.55 -0.03 15.68
C LEU A 129 30.87 -1.51 15.91
N ASN A 130 30.90 -1.93 17.18
CA ASN A 130 31.11 -3.32 17.53
C ASN A 130 29.85 -4.15 17.24
N ALA A 131 29.84 -4.87 16.11
CA ALA A 131 28.73 -5.70 15.67
C ALA A 131 28.39 -6.81 16.69
N GLN A 132 29.39 -7.43 17.33
CA GLN A 132 29.17 -8.46 18.35
C GLN A 132 28.45 -7.92 19.58
N ALA A 133 28.78 -6.68 20.00
CA ALA A 133 28.09 -6.02 21.10
C ALA A 133 26.62 -5.72 20.76
N ILE A 134 26.30 -5.42 19.49
CA ILE A 134 24.92 -5.24 19.01
C ILE A 134 24.14 -6.56 19.12
N GLU A 135 24.71 -7.67 18.64
CA GLU A 135 24.10 -9.01 18.72
C GLU A 135 23.83 -9.42 20.17
N MET A 136 24.79 -9.14 21.07
CA MET A 136 24.69 -9.45 22.51
C MET A 136 23.83 -8.42 23.28
N ARG A 137 23.27 -7.40 22.61
CA ARG A 137 22.51 -6.29 23.22
C ARG A 137 23.27 -5.53 24.31
N GLN A 138 24.59 -5.49 24.23
CA GLN A 138 25.48 -4.79 25.17
C GLN A 138 25.69 -3.34 24.69
N TRP A 139 24.69 -2.51 24.81
CA TRP A 139 24.65 -1.15 24.25
C TRP A 139 25.81 -0.25 24.71
N SER A 140 26.34 -0.47 25.90
CA SER A 140 27.51 0.29 26.43
C SER A 140 28.82 -0.05 25.72
N ALA A 141 28.91 -1.22 25.08
CA ALA A 141 30.11 -1.69 24.38
C ALA A 141 30.04 -1.50 22.86
N VAL A 142 28.92 -0.98 22.33
CA VAL A 142 28.70 -0.79 20.88
C VAL A 142 29.57 0.34 20.34
N GLY A 143 29.75 1.42 21.11
CA GLY A 143 30.52 2.60 20.71
C GLY A 143 30.12 3.86 21.48
N PRO A 144 30.74 4.99 21.16
CA PRO A 144 30.42 6.25 21.81
C PRO A 144 28.97 6.72 21.49
N ALA A 145 28.27 7.22 22.49
CA ALA A 145 26.83 7.57 22.41
C ALA A 145 26.52 8.54 21.26
N TRP A 146 27.39 9.49 20.95
CA TRP A 146 27.17 10.45 19.88
C TRP A 146 27.10 9.79 18.50
N LYS A 147 27.88 8.72 18.24
CA LYS A 147 27.82 7.95 16.98
C LYS A 147 26.47 7.23 16.86
N LEU A 148 25.98 6.65 17.94
CA LEU A 148 24.67 5.98 17.98
C LEU A 148 23.52 6.98 17.72
N ILE A 149 23.59 8.17 18.34
CA ILE A 149 22.59 9.22 18.12
C ILE A 149 22.62 9.69 16.67
N LEU A 150 23.81 9.98 16.11
CA LEU A 150 23.95 10.39 14.71
C LEU A 150 23.36 9.34 13.78
N LEU A 151 23.68 8.07 14.02
CA LEU A 151 23.19 6.96 13.22
C LEU A 151 21.66 6.82 13.31
N ALA A 152 21.10 6.94 14.51
CA ALA A 152 19.65 6.92 14.72
C ALA A 152 18.96 8.07 13.98
N VAL A 153 19.52 9.27 14.02
CA VAL A 153 19.00 10.45 13.30
C VAL A 153 19.03 10.23 11.79
N VAL A 154 20.18 9.79 11.23
CA VAL A 154 20.31 9.53 9.79
C VAL A 154 19.35 8.43 9.34
N THR A 155 19.24 7.33 10.10
CA THR A 155 18.34 6.22 9.80
C THR A 155 16.88 6.68 9.84
N THR A 156 16.50 7.44 10.86
CA THR A 156 15.14 7.97 11.00
C THR A 156 14.78 8.90 9.83
N PHE A 157 15.69 9.80 9.46
CA PHE A 157 15.50 10.69 8.34
C PHE A 157 15.38 9.94 7.00
N ALA A 158 16.24 8.95 6.78
CA ALA A 158 16.21 8.11 5.59
C ALA A 158 14.90 7.30 5.48
N LEU A 159 14.44 6.69 6.57
CA LEU A 159 13.16 5.99 6.63
C LEU A 159 11.98 6.93 6.42
N PHE A 160 12.01 8.12 7.03
CA PHE A 160 10.97 9.13 6.81
C PHE A 160 10.87 9.55 5.34
N ALA A 161 12.01 9.75 4.66
CA ALA A 161 12.02 10.10 3.24
C ALA A 161 11.38 8.99 2.38
N VAL A 162 11.67 7.71 2.67
CA VAL A 162 11.05 6.56 1.99
C VAL A 162 9.55 6.50 2.25
N ILE A 163 9.11 6.68 3.49
CA ILE A 163 7.69 6.72 3.86
C ILE A 163 6.99 7.88 3.14
N ALA A 164 7.60 9.07 3.14
CA ALA A 164 7.05 10.22 2.47
C ALA A 164 6.86 9.99 0.97
N LEU A 165 7.81 9.30 0.34
CA LEU A 165 7.72 8.92 -1.06
C LEU A 165 6.59 7.92 -1.29
N ALA A 166 6.50 6.86 -0.48
CA ALA A 166 5.46 5.85 -0.58
C ALA A 166 4.04 6.44 -0.40
N VAL A 167 3.87 7.36 0.55
CA VAL A 167 2.61 8.08 0.78
C VAL A 167 2.23 8.92 -0.44
N ARG A 168 3.18 9.63 -1.04
CA ARG A 168 2.91 10.43 -2.25
C ARG A 168 2.59 9.57 -3.46
N LEU A 169 3.20 8.41 -3.57
CA LEU A 169 2.92 7.45 -4.65
C LEU A 169 1.59 6.72 -4.43
N SER A 170 1.01 6.66 -3.23
CA SER A 170 -0.22 5.91 -2.96
C SER A 170 -1.42 6.32 -3.82
N LEU A 171 -1.44 7.56 -4.33
CA LEU A 171 -2.49 8.08 -5.21
C LEU A 171 -2.38 7.58 -6.67
N PHE A 172 -1.36 6.78 -7.04
CA PHE A 172 -1.17 6.34 -8.43
C PHE A 172 -2.35 5.55 -8.99
N ALA A 173 -2.96 4.68 -8.19
CA ALA A 173 -4.04 3.80 -8.65
C ALA A 173 -5.34 4.56 -9.01
N PRO A 174 -5.92 5.40 -8.13
CA PRO A 174 -7.09 6.20 -8.50
C PRO A 174 -6.76 7.24 -9.59
N ALA A 175 -5.56 7.83 -9.60
CA ALA A 175 -5.15 8.78 -10.62
C ALA A 175 -5.03 8.12 -12.02
N THR A 176 -4.47 6.91 -12.10
CA THR A 176 -4.35 6.16 -13.36
C THR A 176 -5.73 5.81 -13.93
N ILE A 177 -6.66 5.39 -13.09
CA ILE A 177 -8.02 5.03 -13.52
C ILE A 177 -8.84 6.28 -13.84
N GLY A 178 -8.78 7.31 -12.98
CA GLY A 178 -9.54 8.54 -13.15
C GLY A 178 -9.16 9.33 -14.41
N ARG A 179 -7.87 9.42 -14.72
CA ARG A 179 -7.37 10.14 -15.90
C ARG A 179 -7.28 9.28 -17.16
N GLY A 180 -7.48 7.97 -17.07
CA GLY A 180 -7.38 7.05 -18.20
C GLY A 180 -5.97 6.97 -18.83
N GLN A 181 -4.94 7.40 -18.11
CA GLN A 181 -3.54 7.44 -18.53
C GLN A 181 -2.66 6.76 -17.47
N MET A 182 -1.47 6.30 -17.85
CA MET A 182 -0.48 5.82 -16.87
C MET A 182 0.03 7.01 -16.04
N VAL A 183 -0.46 7.14 -14.82
CA VAL A 183 -0.03 8.17 -13.85
C VAL A 183 0.84 7.47 -12.81
N SER A 184 2.15 7.61 -12.92
CA SER A 184 3.11 7.08 -11.96
C SER A 184 3.66 8.19 -11.06
N LEU A 185 4.75 8.81 -11.45
CA LEU A 185 5.42 9.87 -10.69
C LEU A 185 4.62 11.19 -10.62
N GLN A 186 3.71 11.44 -11.57
CA GLN A 186 2.82 12.60 -11.52
C GLN A 186 1.86 12.58 -10.32
N SER A 187 1.59 11.40 -9.72
CA SER A 187 0.80 11.30 -8.49
C SER A 187 1.41 12.09 -7.32
N MET A 188 2.74 12.29 -7.34
CA MET A 188 3.43 13.10 -6.33
C MET A 188 3.02 14.57 -6.35
N SER A 189 2.69 15.13 -7.53
CA SER A 189 2.22 16.51 -7.64
C SER A 189 0.83 16.69 -7.08
N ILE A 190 -0.04 15.69 -7.22
CA ILE A 190 -1.41 15.68 -6.67
C ILE A 190 -1.38 15.65 -5.14
N ALA A 191 -0.42 14.94 -4.55
CA ALA A 191 -0.26 14.84 -3.10
C ALA A 191 0.34 16.08 -2.42
N ARG A 192 0.68 17.16 -3.19
CA ARG A 192 1.21 18.40 -2.61
C ARG A 192 0.13 19.07 -1.76
N GLY A 193 0.46 19.34 -0.50
CA GLY A 193 -0.45 19.99 0.45
C GLY A 193 -1.28 19.04 1.33
N GLY A 194 -1.35 17.73 1.00
CA GLY A 194 -2.12 16.74 1.77
C GLY A 194 -1.29 15.66 2.46
N PHE A 195 0.04 15.83 2.60
CA PHE A 195 0.93 14.77 3.09
C PHE A 195 0.53 14.20 4.46
N TRP A 196 0.40 15.04 5.48
CA TRP A 196 0.10 14.58 6.84
C TRP A 196 -1.26 13.88 6.96
N PRO A 197 -2.36 14.45 6.44
CA PRO A 197 -3.63 13.75 6.41
C PRO A 197 -3.59 12.43 5.63
N LEU A 198 -2.85 12.37 4.52
CA LEU A 198 -2.66 11.13 3.76
C LEU A 198 -1.88 10.09 4.57
N LEU A 199 -0.76 10.47 5.20
CA LEU A 199 0.04 9.58 6.02
C LEU A 199 -0.79 9.00 7.17
N VAL A 200 -1.43 9.88 7.96
CA VAL A 200 -2.24 9.43 9.11
C VAL A 200 -3.41 8.56 8.64
N GLY A 201 -4.09 8.93 7.56
CA GLY A 201 -5.19 8.15 7.02
C GLY A 201 -4.75 6.78 6.51
N LEU A 202 -3.59 6.67 5.86
CA LEU A 202 -3.02 5.38 5.44
C LEU A 202 -2.64 4.51 6.65
N VAL A 203 -2.09 5.10 7.72
CA VAL A 203 -1.79 4.38 8.96
C VAL A 203 -3.08 3.88 9.62
N VAL A 204 -4.10 4.73 9.72
CA VAL A 204 -5.41 4.33 10.29
C VAL A 204 -6.06 3.23 9.45
N THR A 205 -6.06 3.36 8.13
CA THR A 205 -6.61 2.31 7.26
C THR A 205 -5.76 1.04 7.25
N ALA A 206 -4.47 1.10 7.64
CA ALA A 206 -3.61 -0.07 7.80
C ALA A 206 -3.82 -0.81 9.15
N ALA A 207 -4.63 -0.28 10.07
CA ALA A 207 -4.87 -0.88 11.39
C ALA A 207 -5.26 -2.38 11.34
N PRO A 208 -6.16 -2.84 10.44
CA PRO A 208 -6.48 -4.28 10.36
C PRO A 208 -5.25 -5.13 10.02
N LYS A 209 -4.39 -4.68 9.11
CA LYS A 209 -3.15 -5.37 8.74
C LYS A 209 -2.16 -5.37 9.91
N ILE A 210 -2.01 -4.24 10.60
CA ILE A 210 -1.12 -4.12 11.76
C ILE A 210 -1.59 -5.09 12.87
N ALA A 211 -2.88 -5.12 13.17
CA ALA A 211 -3.45 -6.04 14.14
C ALA A 211 -3.15 -7.52 13.78
N LEU A 212 -3.34 -7.90 12.51
CA LEU A 212 -3.02 -9.25 12.04
C LEU A 212 -1.54 -9.61 12.20
N VAL A 213 -0.63 -8.68 11.87
CA VAL A 213 0.82 -8.89 12.03
C VAL A 213 1.19 -9.06 13.50
N LEU A 214 0.58 -8.28 14.40
CA LEU A 214 0.80 -8.41 15.84
C LEU A 214 0.27 -9.74 16.38
N LEU A 215 -0.93 -10.18 15.95
CA LEU A 215 -1.50 -11.47 16.32
C LEU A 215 -0.63 -12.64 15.80
N TRP A 216 -0.08 -12.50 14.60
CA TRP A 216 0.87 -13.48 14.03
C TRP A 216 2.16 -13.53 14.85
N GLY A 217 2.74 -12.37 15.17
CA GLY A 217 3.94 -12.26 16.01
C GLY A 217 3.75 -12.79 17.44
N ALA A 218 2.52 -12.69 17.98
CA ALA A 218 2.15 -13.25 19.26
C ALA A 218 1.86 -14.77 19.21
N GLY A 219 1.96 -15.42 18.04
CA GLY A 219 1.69 -16.85 17.87
C GLY A 219 0.21 -17.23 17.87
N LEU A 220 -0.71 -16.25 17.98
CA LEU A 220 -2.16 -16.49 17.99
C LEU A 220 -2.70 -16.86 16.60
N LEU A 221 -2.02 -16.47 15.55
CA LEU A 221 -2.30 -16.87 14.18
C LEU A 221 -1.11 -17.65 13.65
N SER A 222 -1.28 -18.93 13.34
CA SER A 222 -0.21 -19.79 12.82
C SER A 222 -0.73 -20.78 11.78
N GLY A 223 0.19 -21.32 10.98
CA GLY A 223 -0.13 -22.33 9.98
C GLY A 223 -1.05 -21.84 8.85
N ALA A 224 -1.68 -22.79 8.16
CA ALA A 224 -2.55 -22.53 7.03
C ALA A 224 -3.83 -21.75 7.43
N ALA A 225 -4.41 -22.04 8.59
CA ALA A 225 -5.61 -21.35 9.07
C ALA A 225 -5.33 -19.85 9.34
N GLY A 226 -4.20 -19.54 9.99
CA GLY A 226 -3.79 -18.16 10.21
C GLY A 226 -3.57 -17.40 8.89
N TRP A 227 -3.02 -18.09 7.88
CA TRP A 227 -2.83 -17.50 6.55
C TRP A 227 -4.17 -17.24 5.84
N ILE A 228 -5.14 -18.12 5.94
CA ILE A 228 -6.50 -17.91 5.39
C ILE A 228 -7.15 -16.67 6.00
N VAL A 229 -7.11 -16.55 7.34
CA VAL A 229 -7.62 -15.35 8.04
C VAL A 229 -6.92 -14.10 7.56
N PHE A 230 -5.59 -14.15 7.42
CA PHE A 230 -4.80 -13.03 6.89
C PHE A 230 -5.24 -12.64 5.49
N ALA A 231 -5.40 -13.61 4.58
CA ALA A 231 -5.83 -13.37 3.20
C ALA A 231 -7.23 -12.75 3.13
N VAL A 232 -8.19 -13.28 3.89
CA VAL A 232 -9.57 -12.78 3.92
C VAL A 232 -9.65 -11.36 4.46
N VAL A 233 -8.96 -11.05 5.55
CA VAL A 233 -8.97 -9.69 6.12
C VAL A 233 -8.23 -8.71 5.22
N LEU A 234 -7.12 -9.14 4.60
CA LEU A 234 -6.36 -8.28 3.68
C LEU A 234 -7.18 -7.89 2.46
N THR A 235 -7.89 -8.85 1.84
CA THR A 235 -8.64 -8.61 0.60
C THR A 235 -10.05 -8.08 0.86
N GLY A 236 -10.72 -8.55 1.93
CA GLY A 236 -12.11 -8.20 2.24
C GLY A 236 -12.28 -6.92 3.06
N LEU A 237 -11.31 -6.54 3.86
CA LEU A 237 -11.40 -5.35 4.71
C LEU A 237 -10.31 -4.32 4.42
N GLN A 238 -9.04 -4.73 4.49
CA GLN A 238 -7.89 -3.83 4.35
C GLN A 238 -7.86 -3.14 2.97
N ALA A 239 -7.92 -3.91 1.87
CA ALA A 239 -7.84 -3.36 0.53
C ALA A 239 -9.02 -2.43 0.21
N PRO A 240 -10.30 -2.78 0.46
CA PRO A 240 -11.43 -1.87 0.29
C PRO A 240 -11.30 -0.59 1.11
N LEU A 241 -10.91 -0.68 2.38
CA LEU A 241 -10.78 0.48 3.27
C LEU A 241 -9.69 1.43 2.79
N THR A 242 -8.51 0.90 2.45
CA THR A 242 -7.38 1.70 1.98
C THR A 242 -7.70 2.37 0.63
N ILE A 243 -8.28 1.63 -0.32
CA ILE A 243 -8.59 2.18 -1.65
C ILE A 243 -9.77 3.17 -1.56
N ALA A 244 -10.75 2.95 -0.67
CA ALA A 244 -11.80 3.91 -0.39
C ALA A 244 -11.23 5.24 0.12
N PHE A 245 -10.29 5.18 1.07
CA PHE A 245 -9.63 6.37 1.62
C PHE A 245 -8.81 7.10 0.56
N VAL A 246 -7.97 6.38 -0.18
CA VAL A 246 -7.12 6.96 -1.22
C VAL A 246 -7.97 7.55 -2.37
N GLY A 247 -9.07 6.88 -2.76
CA GLY A 247 -10.02 7.39 -3.75
C GLY A 247 -10.76 8.66 -3.29
N ALA A 248 -11.19 8.69 -2.01
CA ALA A 248 -11.81 9.89 -1.42
C ALA A 248 -10.81 11.06 -1.33
N ALA A 249 -9.55 10.78 -0.99
CA ALA A 249 -8.48 11.76 -0.99
C ALA A 249 -8.19 12.29 -2.40
N TYR A 250 -8.10 11.41 -3.39
CA TYR A 250 -7.90 11.78 -4.78
C TYR A 250 -8.97 12.74 -5.30
N ARG A 251 -10.25 12.41 -5.07
CA ARG A 251 -11.39 13.28 -5.49
C ARG A 251 -11.32 14.69 -4.89
N ARG A 252 -10.76 14.84 -3.69
CA ARG A 252 -10.63 16.14 -3.01
C ARG A 252 -9.41 16.93 -3.46
N LEU A 253 -8.35 16.24 -3.88
CA LEU A 253 -7.09 16.88 -4.28
C LEU A 253 -7.05 17.18 -5.79
N ASP A 254 -7.78 16.41 -6.62
CA ASP A 254 -7.79 16.53 -8.09
C ASP A 254 -9.03 17.31 -8.59
N ALA A 255 -10.00 17.65 -7.72
CA ALA A 255 -11.14 18.52 -8.00
C ALA A 255 -10.74 19.98 -7.85
#